data_a059d6f4a5aef15ed703251048929291
#
_entry.id   a059d6f4a5aef15ed703251048929291
#
_cell.length_a   1.000
_cell.length_b   1.000
_cell.length_c   1.000
_cell.angle_alpha   90.00
_cell.angle_beta   90.00
_cell.angle_gamma   90.00
#
_symmetry.space_group_name_H-M   'P 1'
#
loop_
_entity.id
_entity.type
_entity.pdbx_description
1 polymer ?
#
loop_
_entity_poly.entity_id
_entity_poly.type
_entity_poly.pdbx_seq_one_letter_code
_entity_poly.pdbx_strand_id
1 'polypeptide(L)'
;KPCPPAARTIKSGPDAVAGFSLGEVAAAAFAGIFSLETGFRLVCRRGELMQQEADKFDTAMAAVVKLGEQQVRDLCDQFSGIYPVNFNCPGQITVSGLSSQMPGFFAKVKEAGGRALPLKVKGAFHSPFMEEAARSFREELSRAEIRPMTIPLYSNVTARLYDGDVAGLLSRQIASPVQWEKIIRNMIADGFDTFIEIGPGRTLTNIIKKTDPSVRAVTAAEYMGSCQEGTSC
;
A
#
# COMPACT_ATOMS: atom_id res chain seq x y z
N LYS A 1 -18.42 -17.07 -30.32
CA LYS A 1 -18.78 -16.62 -28.94
C LYS A 1 -17.82 -17.35 -28.01
N PRO A 2 -17.03 -16.66 -27.17
CA PRO A 2 -16.24 -17.33 -26.15
C PRO A 2 -17.19 -17.95 -25.12
N CYS A 3 -16.92 -19.18 -24.72
CA CYS A 3 -17.64 -19.90 -23.68
C CYS A 3 -17.52 -19.11 -22.36
N PRO A 4 -18.60 -18.92 -21.59
CA PRO A 4 -18.46 -18.31 -20.26
C PRO A 4 -17.56 -19.21 -19.40
N PRO A 5 -16.70 -18.64 -18.55
CA PRO A 5 -15.85 -19.44 -17.69
C PRO A 5 -16.73 -20.34 -16.83
N ALA A 6 -16.38 -21.63 -16.81
CA ALA A 6 -17.03 -22.61 -15.97
C ALA A 6 -17.07 -22.10 -14.53
N ALA A 7 -18.20 -22.35 -13.83
CA ALA A 7 -18.38 -21.97 -12.43
C ALA A 7 -17.13 -22.36 -11.64
N ARG A 8 -16.38 -21.34 -11.17
CA ARG A 8 -15.19 -21.57 -10.33
C ARG A 8 -15.67 -22.21 -9.05
N THR A 9 -15.29 -23.45 -8.84
CA THR A 9 -15.36 -24.10 -7.54
C THR A 9 -14.69 -23.16 -6.55
N ILE A 10 -15.33 -22.88 -5.39
CA ILE A 10 -14.77 -22.02 -4.35
C ILE A 10 -13.43 -22.65 -3.94
N LYS A 11 -12.34 -22.06 -4.40
CA LYS A 11 -11.01 -22.41 -3.92
C LYS A 11 -10.92 -21.98 -2.46
N SER A 12 -10.32 -22.79 -1.63
CA SER A 12 -10.15 -22.55 -0.20
C SER A 12 -9.16 -21.41 0.17
N GLY A 13 -8.84 -20.51 -0.74
CA GLY A 13 -7.90 -19.39 -0.52
C GLY A 13 -7.92 -18.34 -1.65
N PRO A 14 -7.26 -17.18 -1.45
CA PRO A 14 -7.15 -16.15 -2.46
C PRO A 14 -6.21 -16.56 -3.60
N ASP A 15 -6.48 -16.07 -4.81
CA ASP A 15 -5.64 -16.32 -5.98
C ASP A 15 -4.37 -15.43 -5.97
N ALA A 16 -4.40 -14.29 -5.29
CA ALA A 16 -3.25 -13.42 -5.04
C ALA A 16 -3.49 -12.55 -3.79
N VAL A 17 -2.43 -11.96 -3.29
CA VAL A 17 -2.49 -11.02 -2.16
C VAL A 17 -1.74 -9.72 -2.49
N ALA A 18 -2.19 -8.64 -1.87
CA ALA A 18 -1.51 -7.36 -1.82
C ALA A 18 -1.70 -6.75 -0.44
N GLY A 19 -0.72 -6.01 0.03
CA GLY A 19 -0.82 -5.32 1.31
C GLY A 19 -0.40 -3.87 1.17
N PHE A 20 -1.11 -2.94 1.81
CA PHE A 20 -0.76 -1.54 1.79
C PHE A 20 0.27 -1.24 2.88
N SER A 21 1.47 -0.80 2.52
CA SER A 21 2.55 -0.45 3.45
C SER A 21 2.84 -1.57 4.46
N LEU A 22 2.49 -1.41 5.73
CA LEU A 22 2.61 -2.45 6.76
C LEU A 22 1.92 -3.76 6.34
N GLY A 23 0.80 -3.66 5.64
CA GLY A 23 0.04 -4.80 5.14
C GLY A 23 0.82 -5.67 4.16
N GLU A 24 1.84 -5.15 3.46
CA GLU A 24 2.67 -5.96 2.56
C GLU A 24 3.53 -6.98 3.32
N VAL A 25 4.04 -6.64 4.51
CA VAL A 25 4.77 -7.59 5.36
C VAL A 25 3.84 -8.67 5.89
N ALA A 26 2.60 -8.29 6.29
CA ALA A 26 1.59 -9.25 6.71
C ALA A 26 1.16 -10.16 5.55
N ALA A 27 0.98 -9.60 4.35
CA ALA A 27 0.65 -10.35 3.14
C ALA A 27 1.79 -11.31 2.75
N ALA A 28 3.06 -10.91 2.93
CA ALA A 28 4.21 -11.78 2.70
C ALA A 28 4.22 -12.98 3.66
N ALA A 29 3.90 -12.78 4.94
CA ALA A 29 3.76 -13.87 5.88
C ALA A 29 2.58 -14.79 5.52
N PHE A 30 1.43 -14.23 5.14
CA PHE A 30 0.27 -14.99 4.69
C PHE A 30 0.55 -15.77 3.40
N ALA A 31 1.34 -15.22 2.48
CA ALA A 31 1.80 -15.89 1.26
C ALA A 31 2.84 -17.00 1.51
N GLY A 32 3.22 -17.25 2.77
CA GLY A 32 4.13 -18.33 3.16
C GLY A 32 5.62 -17.96 3.11
N ILE A 33 5.96 -16.72 2.75
CA ILE A 33 7.36 -16.23 2.68
C ILE A 33 8.01 -16.27 4.06
N PHE A 34 7.26 -15.96 5.10
CA PHE A 34 7.69 -16.01 6.49
C PHE A 34 6.75 -16.90 7.32
N SER A 35 7.23 -17.44 8.43
CA SER A 35 6.32 -17.92 9.48
C SER A 35 5.52 -16.74 10.05
N LEU A 36 4.35 -16.99 10.63
CA LEU A 36 3.54 -15.95 11.27
C LEU A 36 4.31 -15.23 12.36
N GLU A 37 5.09 -15.95 13.16
CA GLU A 37 5.95 -15.40 14.21
C GLU A 37 7.03 -14.47 13.63
N THR A 38 7.73 -14.92 12.58
CA THR A 38 8.74 -14.10 11.89
C THR A 38 8.10 -12.87 11.27
N GLY A 39 6.97 -13.01 10.59
CA GLY A 39 6.22 -11.90 10.01
C GLY A 39 5.82 -10.86 11.06
N PHE A 40 5.29 -11.30 12.21
CA PHE A 40 4.93 -10.41 13.32
C PHE A 40 6.15 -9.67 13.88
N ARG A 41 7.26 -10.39 14.13
CA ARG A 41 8.52 -9.76 14.58
C ARG A 41 9.03 -8.71 13.58
N LEU A 42 8.98 -9.01 12.29
CA LEU A 42 9.37 -8.08 11.23
C LEU A 42 8.46 -6.83 11.20
N VAL A 43 7.16 -6.98 11.39
CA VAL A 43 6.22 -5.85 11.52
C VAL A 43 6.58 -4.95 12.69
N CYS A 44 6.83 -5.52 13.88
CA CYS A 44 7.25 -4.77 15.06
C CYS A 44 8.58 -4.03 14.81
N ARG A 45 9.57 -4.75 14.29
CA ARG A 45 10.90 -4.18 14.04
C ARG A 45 10.86 -3.07 12.99
N ARG A 46 10.09 -3.26 11.92
CA ARG A 46 9.83 -2.22 10.92
C ARG A 46 9.27 -0.95 11.55
N GLY A 47 8.25 -1.11 12.41
CA GLY A 47 7.64 0.02 13.13
C GLY A 47 8.65 0.79 14.00
N GLU A 48 9.47 0.08 14.76
CA GLU A 48 10.52 0.67 15.59
C GLU A 48 11.53 1.47 14.76
N LEU A 49 12.03 0.89 13.67
CA LEU A 49 13.02 1.53 12.80
C LEU A 49 12.43 2.78 12.12
N MET A 50 11.22 2.70 11.63
CA MET A 50 10.53 3.85 11.01
C MET A 50 10.25 4.95 12.03
N GLN A 51 9.91 4.62 13.27
CA GLN A 51 9.71 5.60 14.33
C GLN A 51 11.02 6.28 14.71
N GLN A 52 12.11 5.52 14.84
CA GLN A 52 13.45 6.08 15.12
C GLN A 52 13.88 7.11 14.07
N GLU A 53 13.58 6.86 12.77
CA GLU A 53 13.86 7.84 11.72
C GLU A 53 12.89 9.03 11.77
N ALA A 54 11.61 8.79 12.03
CA ALA A 54 10.62 9.86 12.14
C ALA A 54 10.95 10.86 13.26
N ASP A 55 11.58 10.39 14.34
CA ASP A 55 11.95 11.23 15.49
C ASP A 55 13.15 12.15 15.21
N LYS A 56 13.93 11.89 14.14
CA LYS A 56 15.10 12.71 13.79
C LYS A 56 14.73 14.02 13.07
N PHE A 57 13.55 14.09 12.47
CA PHE A 57 13.14 15.19 11.60
C PHE A 57 11.77 15.72 11.98
N ASP A 58 11.59 17.03 11.93
CA ASP A 58 10.25 17.64 12.05
C ASP A 58 9.54 17.54 10.69
N THR A 59 8.76 16.48 10.54
CA THR A 59 8.07 16.13 9.30
C THR A 59 6.58 15.90 9.53
N ALA A 60 5.82 16.05 8.45
CA ALA A 60 4.38 15.87 8.44
C ALA A 60 3.91 15.16 7.18
N MET A 61 2.67 14.70 7.19
CA MET A 61 2.00 14.09 6.04
C MET A 61 0.68 14.78 5.76
N ALA A 62 0.28 14.80 4.49
CA ALA A 62 -1.01 15.30 4.06
C ALA A 62 -1.57 14.49 2.88
N ALA A 63 -2.90 14.34 2.83
CA ALA A 63 -3.57 13.82 1.66
C ALA A 63 -3.90 14.97 0.71
N VAL A 64 -3.43 14.92 -0.53
CA VAL A 64 -3.80 15.81 -1.61
C VAL A 64 -4.94 15.17 -2.39
N VAL A 65 -6.02 15.92 -2.56
CA VAL A 65 -7.20 15.46 -3.31
C VAL A 65 -7.54 16.43 -4.44
N LYS A 66 -8.23 15.91 -5.47
CA LYS A 66 -8.68 16.63 -6.68
C LYS A 66 -7.58 17.03 -7.66
N LEU A 67 -6.36 16.56 -7.48
CA LEU A 67 -5.27 16.74 -8.45
C LEU A 67 -4.82 15.37 -8.99
N GLY A 68 -4.37 15.35 -10.24
CA GLY A 68 -3.78 14.17 -10.86
C GLY A 68 -2.35 13.89 -10.38
N GLU A 69 -1.84 12.69 -10.66
CA GLU A 69 -0.48 12.27 -10.26
C GLU A 69 0.58 13.26 -10.74
N GLN A 70 0.58 13.62 -12.01
CA GLN A 70 1.59 14.52 -12.56
C GLN A 70 1.56 15.90 -11.90
N GLN A 71 0.37 16.47 -11.70
CA GLN A 71 0.24 17.76 -11.02
C GLN A 71 0.81 17.74 -9.60
N VAL A 72 0.57 16.66 -8.85
CA VAL A 72 1.13 16.53 -7.48
C VAL A 72 2.64 16.37 -7.51
N ARG A 73 3.19 15.61 -8.47
CA ARG A 73 4.65 15.51 -8.65
C ARG A 73 5.28 16.85 -8.97
N ASP A 74 4.74 17.57 -9.95
CA ASP A 74 5.24 18.91 -10.37
C ASP A 74 5.17 19.93 -9.21
N LEU A 75 4.18 19.81 -8.33
CA LEU A 75 4.09 20.64 -7.14
C LEU A 75 5.14 20.22 -6.08
N CYS A 76 5.35 18.93 -5.86
CA CYS A 76 6.38 18.46 -4.93
C CYS A 76 7.79 18.87 -5.38
N ASP A 77 8.07 18.82 -6.68
CA ASP A 77 9.38 19.17 -7.26
C ASP A 77 9.77 20.65 -7.03
N GLN A 78 8.81 21.52 -6.66
CA GLN A 78 9.08 22.90 -6.27
C GLN A 78 9.62 23.01 -4.82
N PHE A 79 9.65 21.92 -4.07
CA PHE A 79 10.07 21.87 -2.66
C PHE A 79 11.14 20.80 -2.45
N SER A 80 12.25 21.16 -1.85
CA SER A 80 13.39 20.24 -1.65
C SER A 80 13.14 19.13 -0.61
N GLY A 81 12.06 19.24 0.15
CA GLY A 81 11.78 18.33 1.27
C GLY A 81 10.32 17.80 1.30
N ILE A 82 9.60 17.81 0.18
CA ILE A 82 8.23 17.25 0.07
C ILE A 82 8.20 16.22 -1.05
N TYR A 83 7.63 15.06 -0.76
CA TYR A 83 7.61 13.92 -1.65
C TYR A 83 6.21 13.30 -1.76
N PRO A 84 5.75 12.87 -2.95
CA PRO A 84 4.56 12.06 -3.09
C PRO A 84 4.89 10.63 -2.64
N VAL A 85 4.14 10.13 -1.66
CA VAL A 85 4.49 8.87 -0.96
C VAL A 85 3.45 7.77 -1.04
N ASN A 86 2.16 8.07 -1.26
CA ASN A 86 1.17 7.04 -1.52
C ASN A 86 0.26 7.47 -2.66
N PHE A 87 0.26 6.72 -3.73
CA PHE A 87 -0.67 6.85 -4.85
C PHE A 87 -1.88 5.96 -4.57
N ASN A 88 -2.88 6.51 -3.87
CA ASN A 88 -3.98 5.73 -3.29
C ASN A 88 -5.01 5.31 -4.35
N CYS A 89 -5.57 6.28 -5.06
CA CYS A 89 -6.54 6.12 -6.13
C CYS A 89 -6.59 7.39 -6.97
N PRO A 90 -7.30 7.42 -8.11
CA PRO A 90 -7.43 8.62 -8.93
C PRO A 90 -7.80 9.85 -8.11
N GLY A 91 -6.99 10.90 -8.22
CA GLY A 91 -7.20 12.16 -7.51
C GLY A 91 -7.01 12.12 -5.99
N GLN A 92 -6.33 11.11 -5.45
CA GLN A 92 -5.98 11.03 -4.02
C GLN A 92 -4.55 10.51 -3.82
N ILE A 93 -3.64 11.41 -3.48
CA ILE A 93 -2.22 11.12 -3.28
C ILE A 93 -1.80 11.65 -1.91
N THR A 94 -1.07 10.84 -1.15
CA THR A 94 -0.46 11.30 0.09
C THR A 94 0.93 11.83 -0.20
N VAL A 95 1.25 12.96 0.42
CA VAL A 95 2.59 13.56 0.41
C VAL A 95 3.16 13.54 1.82
N SER A 96 4.46 13.51 1.93
CA SER A 96 5.18 13.66 3.20
C SER A 96 6.41 14.55 3.04
N GLY A 97 6.86 15.16 4.12
CA GLY A 97 8.08 15.97 4.09
C GLY A 97 8.21 16.93 5.26
N LEU A 98 9.11 17.92 5.14
CA LEU A 98 9.43 18.88 6.18
C LEU A 98 8.20 19.70 6.60
N SER A 99 7.90 19.73 7.89
CA SER A 99 6.77 20.49 8.45
C SER A 99 6.84 21.97 8.09
N SER A 100 8.04 22.55 8.04
CA SER A 100 8.27 23.95 7.68
C SER A 100 7.87 24.30 6.25
N GLN A 101 7.87 23.33 5.33
CA GLN A 101 7.53 23.54 3.92
C GLN A 101 6.03 23.28 3.63
N MET A 102 5.33 22.55 4.51
CA MET A 102 3.93 22.18 4.29
C MET A 102 2.98 23.37 4.06
N PRO A 103 3.07 24.51 4.79
CA PRO A 103 2.18 25.65 4.54
C PRO A 103 2.31 26.21 3.13
N GLY A 104 3.54 26.34 2.62
CA GLY A 104 3.80 26.80 1.24
C GLY A 104 3.27 25.81 0.21
N PHE A 105 3.49 24.52 0.44
CA PHE A 105 2.97 23.47 -0.41
C PHE A 105 1.42 23.46 -0.44
N PHE A 106 0.75 23.62 0.70
CA PHE A 106 -0.71 23.70 0.76
C PHE A 106 -1.28 24.88 -0.02
N ALA A 107 -0.61 26.02 0.02
CA ALA A 107 -0.97 27.18 -0.80
C ALA A 107 -0.91 26.84 -2.30
N LYS A 108 0.18 26.21 -2.76
CA LYS A 108 0.34 25.75 -4.14
C LYS A 108 -0.70 24.73 -4.58
N VAL A 109 -1.01 23.75 -3.72
CA VAL A 109 -2.09 22.79 -3.98
C VAL A 109 -3.43 23.51 -4.18
N LYS A 110 -3.74 24.52 -3.34
CA LYS A 110 -4.96 25.31 -3.45
C LYS A 110 -5.00 26.15 -4.73
N GLU A 111 -3.89 26.80 -5.10
CA GLU A 111 -3.75 27.55 -6.35
C GLU A 111 -4.01 26.67 -7.58
N ALA A 112 -3.56 25.40 -7.53
CA ALA A 112 -3.80 24.40 -8.58
C ALA A 112 -5.23 23.82 -8.60
N GLY A 113 -6.13 24.26 -7.71
CA GLY A 113 -7.52 23.78 -7.61
C GLY A 113 -7.71 22.51 -6.77
N GLY A 114 -6.63 22.02 -6.13
CA GLY A 114 -6.66 20.90 -5.23
C GLY A 114 -6.99 21.26 -3.79
N ARG A 115 -6.96 20.25 -2.93
CA ARG A 115 -7.11 20.41 -1.48
C ARG A 115 -6.11 19.51 -0.76
N ALA A 116 -5.33 20.07 0.15
CA ALA A 116 -4.45 19.36 1.06
C ALA A 116 -5.13 19.17 2.42
N LEU A 117 -5.12 17.95 2.92
CA LEU A 117 -5.73 17.55 4.20
C LEU A 117 -4.61 17.00 5.10
N PRO A 118 -4.17 17.74 6.13
CA PRO A 118 -3.17 17.25 7.06
C PRO A 118 -3.58 15.93 7.72
N LEU A 119 -2.65 15.01 7.84
CA LEU A 119 -2.85 13.73 8.53
C LEU A 119 -2.32 13.83 9.97
N LYS A 120 -3.00 13.15 10.88
CA LYS A 120 -2.59 13.07 12.31
C LYS A 120 -1.45 12.06 12.51
N VAL A 121 -0.46 12.09 11.64
CA VAL A 121 0.70 11.20 11.67
C VAL A 121 1.95 12.03 11.57
N LYS A 122 2.92 11.81 12.46
CA LYS A 122 4.26 12.37 12.37
C LYS A 122 5.18 11.39 11.67
N GLY A 123 6.03 11.89 10.81
CA GLY A 123 7.01 11.11 10.06
C GLY A 123 6.86 11.29 8.55
N ALA A 124 7.98 11.29 7.84
CA ALA A 124 8.00 11.33 6.38
C ALA A 124 8.11 9.92 5.80
N PHE A 125 7.13 9.07 6.15
CA PHE A 125 7.10 7.67 5.70
C PHE A 125 7.07 7.57 4.17
N HIS A 126 7.71 6.53 3.64
CA HIS A 126 7.80 6.23 2.21
C HIS A 126 8.53 7.30 1.38
N SER A 127 9.39 8.08 2.01
CA SER A 127 10.22 9.12 1.39
C SER A 127 11.71 8.85 1.65
N PRO A 128 12.63 9.63 1.03
CA PRO A 128 14.07 9.53 1.29
C PRO A 128 14.47 9.68 2.76
N PHE A 129 13.66 10.35 3.59
CA PHE A 129 13.89 10.43 5.04
C PHE A 129 13.89 9.07 5.75
N MET A 130 13.42 8.00 5.11
CA MET A 130 13.34 6.65 5.65
C MET A 130 14.46 5.71 5.14
N GLU A 131 15.46 6.22 4.42
CA GLU A 131 16.51 5.37 3.83
C GLU A 131 17.32 4.58 4.86
N GLU A 132 17.60 5.16 6.03
CA GLU A 132 18.32 4.47 7.09
C GLU A 132 17.48 3.34 7.69
N ALA A 133 16.16 3.59 7.91
CA ALA A 133 15.23 2.55 8.34
C ALA A 133 15.16 1.41 7.31
N ALA A 134 15.17 1.73 6.01
CA ALA A 134 15.16 0.74 4.95
C ALA A 134 16.45 -0.12 4.95
N ARG A 135 17.62 0.49 5.15
CA ARG A 135 18.90 -0.24 5.29
C ARG A 135 18.89 -1.17 6.48
N SER A 136 18.54 -0.65 7.65
CA SER A 136 18.46 -1.44 8.88
C SER A 136 17.44 -2.58 8.77
N PHE A 137 16.30 -2.34 8.12
CA PHE A 137 15.30 -3.38 7.91
C PHE A 137 15.79 -4.46 6.94
N ARG A 138 16.61 -4.11 5.93
CA ARG A 138 17.25 -5.09 5.05
C ARG A 138 18.16 -6.05 5.82
N GLU A 139 18.88 -5.55 6.83
CA GLU A 139 19.69 -6.40 7.70
C GLU A 139 18.85 -7.37 8.53
N GLU A 140 17.71 -6.91 9.05
CA GLU A 140 16.75 -7.78 9.76
C GLU A 140 16.20 -8.88 8.83
N LEU A 141 15.84 -8.49 7.60
CA LEU A 141 15.35 -9.44 6.59
C LEU A 141 16.43 -10.46 6.17
N SER A 142 17.71 -10.07 6.14
CA SER A 142 18.80 -11.00 5.80
C SER A 142 19.01 -12.10 6.84
N ARG A 143 18.53 -11.91 8.07
CA ARG A 143 18.58 -12.89 9.17
C ARG A 143 17.31 -13.75 9.24
N ALA A 144 16.28 -13.40 8.47
CA ALA A 144 15.02 -14.12 8.46
C ALA A 144 15.08 -15.28 7.46
N GLU A 145 14.43 -16.39 7.80
CA GLU A 145 14.19 -17.46 6.86
C GLU A 145 13.14 -17.00 5.84
N ILE A 146 13.56 -16.86 4.59
CA ILE A 146 12.70 -16.52 3.45
C ILE A 146 12.40 -17.80 2.68
N ARG A 147 11.13 -18.16 2.57
CA ARG A 147 10.63 -19.35 1.90
C ARG A 147 10.02 -18.98 0.53
N PRO A 148 9.91 -19.92 -0.40
CA PRO A 148 9.13 -19.71 -1.61
C PRO A 148 7.66 -19.35 -1.27
N MET A 149 7.13 -18.33 -1.92
CA MET A 149 5.73 -17.94 -1.75
C MET A 149 4.79 -19.02 -2.32
N THR A 150 3.70 -19.27 -1.62
CA THR A 150 2.65 -20.20 -2.04
C THR A 150 1.47 -19.50 -2.70
N ILE A 151 1.35 -18.19 -2.51
CA ILE A 151 0.31 -17.32 -3.08
C ILE A 151 1.02 -16.12 -3.72
N PRO A 152 0.70 -15.73 -4.97
CA PRO A 152 1.26 -14.57 -5.63
C PRO A 152 1.07 -13.30 -4.79
N LEU A 153 2.13 -12.50 -4.61
CA LEU A 153 2.14 -11.24 -3.85
C LEU A 153 2.51 -10.07 -4.77
N TYR A 154 1.75 -8.98 -4.71
CA TYR A 154 2.06 -7.73 -5.40
C TYR A 154 2.87 -6.78 -4.53
N SER A 155 3.91 -6.16 -5.12
CA SER A 155 4.82 -5.25 -4.43
C SER A 155 4.33 -3.80 -4.47
N ASN A 156 4.42 -3.10 -3.34
CA ASN A 156 4.14 -1.65 -3.26
C ASN A 156 5.11 -0.81 -4.09
N VAL A 157 6.35 -1.27 -4.28
CA VAL A 157 7.41 -0.54 -5.00
C VAL A 157 7.23 -0.64 -6.51
N THR A 158 7.05 -1.87 -7.02
CA THR A 158 7.00 -2.13 -8.46
C THR A 158 5.59 -2.15 -9.02
N ALA A 159 4.58 -2.25 -8.17
CA ALA A 159 3.18 -2.52 -8.51
C ALA A 159 2.99 -3.82 -9.33
N ARG A 160 3.94 -4.74 -9.29
CA ARG A 160 3.96 -6.03 -9.98
C ARG A 160 4.13 -7.16 -8.98
N LEU A 161 3.96 -8.39 -9.45
CA LEU A 161 4.27 -9.58 -8.66
C LEU A 161 5.73 -9.56 -8.22
N TYR A 162 5.98 -10.13 -7.04
CA TYR A 162 7.33 -10.41 -6.58
C TYR A 162 7.97 -11.45 -7.50
N ASP A 163 9.20 -11.17 -7.95
CA ASP A 163 9.96 -11.99 -8.90
C ASP A 163 11.37 -12.38 -8.40
N GLY A 164 11.55 -12.47 -7.07
CA GLY A 164 12.80 -12.96 -6.48
C GLY A 164 13.28 -12.22 -5.27
N ASP A 165 13.80 -10.97 -5.38
CA ASP A 165 14.42 -10.22 -4.27
C ASP A 165 13.39 -9.72 -3.24
N VAL A 166 12.82 -10.65 -2.46
CA VAL A 166 11.86 -10.33 -1.39
C VAL A 166 12.45 -9.34 -0.38
N ALA A 167 13.66 -9.60 0.11
CA ALA A 167 14.30 -8.75 1.10
C ALA A 167 14.58 -7.35 0.56
N GLY A 168 15.03 -7.25 -0.69
CA GLY A 168 15.27 -5.98 -1.35
C GLY A 168 13.99 -5.18 -1.59
N LEU A 169 12.92 -5.82 -2.03
CA LEU A 169 11.64 -5.14 -2.26
C LEU A 169 10.99 -4.67 -0.95
N LEU A 170 10.92 -5.53 0.08
CA LEU A 170 10.36 -5.17 1.38
C LEU A 170 11.16 -4.08 2.10
N SER A 171 12.49 -4.11 1.99
CA SER A 171 13.31 -3.04 2.59
C SER A 171 13.15 -1.71 1.85
N ARG A 172 13.22 -1.71 0.52
CA ARG A 172 13.03 -0.50 -0.29
C ARG A 172 11.64 0.12 -0.12
N GLN A 173 10.62 -0.69 0.15
CA GLN A 173 9.26 -0.22 0.39
C GLN A 173 9.18 0.87 1.47
N ILE A 174 10.03 0.79 2.51
CA ILE A 174 10.04 1.75 3.63
C ILE A 174 10.35 3.17 3.16
N ALA A 175 11.26 3.32 2.18
CA ALA A 175 11.72 4.60 1.65
C ALA A 175 11.19 4.88 0.23
N SER A 176 10.25 4.10 -0.27
CA SER A 176 9.69 4.23 -1.62
C SER A 176 8.19 4.47 -1.59
N PRO A 177 7.64 5.19 -2.57
CA PRO A 177 6.21 5.41 -2.67
C PRO A 177 5.41 4.12 -2.80
N VAL A 178 4.27 4.06 -2.11
CA VAL A 178 3.28 2.98 -2.25
C VAL A 178 2.46 3.23 -3.52
N GLN A 179 2.60 2.35 -4.52
CA GLN A 179 1.95 2.44 -5.83
C GLN A 179 0.57 1.75 -5.83
N TRP A 180 -0.30 2.05 -4.83
CA TRP A 180 -1.52 1.28 -4.59
C TRP A 180 -2.49 1.31 -5.77
N GLU A 181 -2.74 2.48 -6.36
CA GLU A 181 -3.60 2.59 -7.55
C GLU A 181 -3.09 1.70 -8.69
N LYS A 182 -1.77 1.69 -8.93
CA LYS A 182 -1.17 0.87 -9.99
C LYS A 182 -1.27 -0.63 -9.67
N ILE A 183 -1.12 -1.01 -8.38
CA ILE A 183 -1.33 -2.40 -7.95
C ILE A 183 -2.74 -2.86 -8.32
N ILE A 184 -3.76 -2.10 -7.91
CA ILE A 184 -5.16 -2.46 -8.17
C ILE A 184 -5.44 -2.55 -9.67
N ARG A 185 -4.96 -1.58 -10.47
CA ARG A 185 -5.12 -1.61 -11.94
C ARG A 185 -4.42 -2.80 -12.58
N ASN A 186 -3.23 -3.16 -12.11
CA ASN A 186 -2.50 -4.32 -12.61
C ASN A 186 -3.22 -5.62 -12.22
N MET A 187 -3.69 -5.75 -10.98
CA MET A 187 -4.48 -6.92 -10.58
C MET A 187 -5.74 -7.07 -11.43
N ILE A 188 -6.46 -5.97 -11.71
CA ILE A 188 -7.63 -6.00 -12.59
C ILE A 188 -7.23 -6.44 -14.02
N ALA A 189 -6.14 -5.92 -14.56
CA ALA A 189 -5.63 -6.31 -15.87
C ALA A 189 -5.19 -7.79 -15.92
N ASP A 190 -4.72 -8.33 -14.80
CA ASP A 190 -4.36 -9.74 -14.63
C ASP A 190 -5.59 -10.65 -14.40
N GLY A 191 -6.81 -10.07 -14.40
CA GLY A 191 -8.09 -10.79 -14.38
C GLY A 191 -8.75 -10.92 -13.01
N PHE A 192 -8.27 -10.22 -11.99
CA PHE A 192 -8.92 -10.20 -10.67
C PHE A 192 -10.10 -9.22 -10.69
N ASP A 193 -11.28 -9.71 -10.30
CA ASP A 193 -12.55 -8.96 -10.29
C ASP A 193 -13.14 -8.79 -8.88
N THR A 194 -12.62 -9.53 -7.91
CA THR A 194 -13.11 -9.55 -6.53
C THR A 194 -11.99 -9.29 -5.55
N PHE A 195 -12.14 -8.24 -4.73
CA PHE A 195 -11.18 -7.81 -3.73
C PHE A 195 -11.81 -7.88 -2.34
N ILE A 196 -11.12 -8.54 -1.41
CA ILE A 196 -11.59 -8.73 -0.03
C ILE A 196 -10.58 -8.06 0.90
N GLU A 197 -11.00 -6.98 1.57
CA GLU A 197 -10.18 -6.28 2.56
C GLU A 197 -10.18 -7.05 3.88
N ILE A 198 -8.99 -7.46 4.33
CA ILE A 198 -8.75 -8.10 5.63
C ILE A 198 -8.20 -7.05 6.59
N GLY A 199 -8.91 -6.79 7.67
CA GLY A 199 -8.51 -5.84 8.70
C GLY A 199 -9.66 -4.99 9.22
N PRO A 200 -9.39 -4.08 10.16
CA PRO A 200 -10.41 -3.18 10.69
C PRO A 200 -10.75 -2.05 9.71
N GLY A 201 -12.02 -1.73 9.59
CA GLY A 201 -12.49 -0.64 8.72
C GLY A 201 -12.74 -1.07 7.29
N ARG A 202 -12.75 -0.10 6.37
CA ARG A 202 -13.05 -0.28 4.95
C ARG A 202 -12.30 0.69 4.03
N THR A 203 -11.11 1.08 4.44
CA THR A 203 -10.33 2.10 3.74
C THR A 203 -9.90 1.62 2.36
N LEU A 204 -9.35 0.42 2.27
CA LEU A 204 -8.89 -0.15 1.00
C LEU A 204 -10.07 -0.50 0.09
N THR A 205 -11.16 -1.03 0.65
CA THR A 205 -12.43 -1.25 -0.08
C THR A 205 -12.90 0.04 -0.76
N ASN A 206 -12.90 1.17 -0.04
CA ASN A 206 -13.33 2.45 -0.60
C ASN A 206 -12.35 2.98 -1.66
N ILE A 207 -11.05 2.79 -1.47
CA ILE A 207 -10.01 3.16 -2.43
C ILE A 207 -10.15 2.33 -3.72
N ILE A 208 -10.36 1.02 -3.61
CA ILE A 208 -10.54 0.13 -4.75
C ILE A 208 -11.77 0.53 -5.57
N LYS A 209 -12.91 0.77 -4.90
CA LYS A 209 -14.14 1.24 -5.57
C LYS A 209 -13.98 2.58 -6.31
N LYS A 210 -13.08 3.45 -5.81
CA LYS A 210 -12.73 4.71 -6.50
C LYS A 210 -11.79 4.48 -7.67
N THR A 211 -10.93 3.48 -7.59
CA THR A 211 -9.99 3.13 -8.66
C THR A 211 -10.71 2.50 -9.83
N ASP A 212 -11.61 1.56 -9.56
CA ASP A 212 -12.48 0.95 -10.55
C ASP A 212 -13.82 0.52 -9.91
N PRO A 213 -14.94 1.17 -10.26
CA PRO A 213 -16.26 0.82 -9.71
C PRO A 213 -16.84 -0.48 -10.28
N SER A 214 -16.26 -1.06 -11.33
CA SER A 214 -16.78 -2.28 -11.97
C SER A 214 -16.41 -3.55 -11.20
N VAL A 215 -15.37 -3.49 -10.34
CA VAL A 215 -14.95 -4.64 -9.56
C VAL A 215 -15.73 -4.77 -8.24
N ARG A 216 -15.83 -6.01 -7.76
CA ARG A 216 -16.39 -6.27 -6.44
C ARG A 216 -15.32 -6.02 -5.37
N ALA A 217 -15.48 -4.97 -4.57
CA ALA A 217 -14.63 -4.70 -3.41
C ALA A 217 -15.49 -4.73 -2.13
N VAL A 218 -15.13 -5.60 -1.18
CA VAL A 218 -15.86 -5.85 0.05
C VAL A 218 -14.90 -6.06 1.22
N THR A 219 -15.36 -5.85 2.44
CA THR A 219 -14.63 -6.28 3.64
C THR A 219 -14.80 -7.78 3.88
N ALA A 220 -13.91 -8.39 4.66
CA ALA A 220 -14.02 -9.80 5.04
C ALA A 220 -15.35 -10.11 5.75
N ALA A 221 -15.85 -9.18 6.59
CA ALA A 221 -17.13 -9.34 7.28
C ALA A 221 -18.31 -9.38 6.29
N GLU A 222 -18.32 -8.47 5.30
CA GLU A 222 -19.35 -8.45 4.25
C GLU A 222 -19.27 -9.72 3.37
N TYR A 223 -18.06 -10.18 3.05
CA TYR A 223 -17.85 -11.40 2.27
C TYR A 223 -18.37 -12.63 2.97
N MET A 224 -18.03 -12.82 4.25
CA MET A 224 -18.49 -13.96 5.05
C MET A 224 -20.01 -13.94 5.26
N GLY A 225 -20.63 -12.77 5.47
CA GLY A 225 -22.07 -12.63 5.58
C GLY A 225 -22.79 -13.06 4.30
N SER A 226 -22.28 -12.70 3.13
CA SER A 226 -22.87 -13.10 1.85
C SER A 226 -22.76 -14.60 1.55
N CYS A 227 -21.75 -15.29 2.12
CA CYS A 227 -21.63 -16.74 1.98
C CYS A 227 -22.63 -17.52 2.85
N GLN A 228 -23.09 -16.95 3.97
CA GLN A 228 -24.08 -17.60 4.84
C GLN A 228 -25.51 -17.51 4.27
N GLU A 229 -25.84 -16.43 3.56
CA GLU A 229 -27.15 -16.27 2.92
C GLU A 229 -27.34 -17.15 1.67
N GLY A 230 -26.23 -17.53 1.00
CA GLY A 230 -26.25 -18.42 -0.18
C GLY A 230 -26.35 -19.92 0.10
N THR A 231 -26.34 -20.34 1.37
CA THR A 231 -26.44 -21.75 1.79
C THR A 231 -27.87 -22.16 2.25
N SER A 232 -28.85 -21.27 2.10
CA SER A 232 -30.27 -21.55 2.35
C SER A 232 -31.03 -21.70 1.02
N CYS A 233 -30.79 -22.82 0.33
CA CYS A 233 -31.70 -23.37 -0.70
C CYS A 233 -31.60 -24.90 -0.67
#